data_96e0c31314ebb9707dc34e5449c0905c
#
_entry.id   96e0c31314ebb9707dc34e5449c0905c
#
_cell.length_a   1.000
_cell.length_b   1.000
_cell.length_c   1.000
_cell.angle_alpha   90.00
_cell.angle_beta   90.00
_cell.angle_gamma   90.00
#
_symmetry.space_group_name_H-M   'P 1'
#
loop_
_entity.id
_entity.type
_entity.pdbx_description
1 polymer ?
#
loop_
_entity_poly.entity_id
_entity_poly.type
_entity_poly.pdbx_seq_one_letter_code
_entity_poly.pdbx_strand_id
1 'polypeptide(L)'
;MERMKEFILSPEEIYYIGKVSGGKYLDYDYIAAMKDIGKRGKIKQQEILDSLERKGYAQEDFLGNLEVEPACIEILQPLYQGMYESELILREEAGESVHYKFHHMENRITSVECHAQEYRVRAQD
;
A
#
# COMPACT_ATOMS: atom_id res chain seq x y z
N MET A 1 -7.62 6.40 23.33
CA MET A 1 -7.85 5.19 22.63
C MET A 1 -7.53 5.26 21.18
N GLU A 2 -6.69 4.42 20.79
CA GLU A 2 -6.28 4.38 19.42
C GLU A 2 -7.30 3.76 18.54
N ARG A 3 -7.48 4.27 17.40
CA ARG A 3 -8.32 3.58 16.48
C ARG A 3 -7.55 3.14 15.30
N MET A 4 -8.05 2.11 14.69
CA MET A 4 -7.46 1.64 13.47
C MET A 4 -7.58 2.69 12.41
N LYS A 5 -6.50 2.89 11.70
CA LYS A 5 -6.53 3.73 10.54
C LYS A 5 -6.66 2.87 9.32
N GLU A 6 -7.33 3.40 8.34
CA GLU A 6 -7.47 2.75 7.06
C GLU A 6 -6.88 3.67 6.01
N PHE A 7 -6.04 3.11 5.15
CA PHE A 7 -5.48 3.86 4.04
C PHE A 7 -5.94 3.20 2.75
N ILE A 8 -6.44 4.01 1.83
CA ILE A 8 -6.89 3.52 0.54
C ILE A 8 -5.82 3.87 -0.47
N LEU A 9 -5.18 2.84 -1.01
CA LEU A 9 -4.02 3.01 -1.87
C LEU A 9 -4.14 2.14 -3.11
N SER A 10 -3.58 2.60 -4.22
CA SER A 10 -3.44 1.75 -5.38
C SER A 10 -2.18 0.89 -5.21
N PRO A 11 -2.06 -0.22 -5.95
CA PRO A 11 -0.84 -1.01 -5.90
C PRO A 11 0.40 -0.19 -6.22
N GLU A 12 0.28 0.76 -7.14
CA GLU A 12 1.38 1.64 -7.51
C GLU A 12 1.79 2.53 -6.36
N GLU A 13 0.82 3.05 -5.62
CA GLU A 13 1.11 3.87 -4.45
C GLU A 13 1.80 3.06 -3.36
N ILE A 14 1.35 1.84 -3.14
CA ILE A 14 1.98 0.95 -2.16
C ILE A 14 3.43 0.71 -2.54
N TYR A 15 3.66 0.42 -3.81
CA TYR A 15 5.02 0.21 -4.29
C TYR A 15 5.89 1.45 -4.11
N TYR A 16 5.35 2.61 -4.50
CA TYR A 16 6.12 3.84 -4.44
C TYR A 16 6.51 4.21 -3.01
N ILE A 17 5.56 4.07 -2.08
CA ILE A 17 5.85 4.34 -0.67
C ILE A 17 6.93 3.39 -0.16
N GLY A 18 6.87 2.12 -0.55
CA GLY A 18 7.89 1.16 -0.16
C GLY A 18 9.27 1.56 -0.68
N LYS A 19 9.32 2.04 -1.91
CA LYS A 19 10.58 2.46 -2.51
C LYS A 19 11.21 3.63 -1.78
N VAL A 20 10.40 4.65 -1.45
CA VAL A 20 10.95 5.83 -0.80
C VAL A 20 11.20 5.63 0.69
N SER A 21 10.57 4.63 1.30
CA SER A 21 10.78 4.34 2.73
C SER A 21 11.80 3.24 2.97
N GLY A 22 12.41 2.71 1.91
CA GLY A 22 13.45 1.71 2.07
C GLY A 22 12.96 0.28 2.23
N GLY A 23 11.72 0.01 1.83
CA GLY A 23 11.17 -1.34 1.93
C GLY A 23 11.88 -2.32 0.99
N LYS A 24 11.95 -3.56 1.38
CA LYS A 24 12.71 -4.57 0.62
C LYS A 24 11.86 -5.67 0.01
N TYR A 25 10.82 -6.10 0.70
CA TYR A 25 10.02 -7.23 0.24
C TYR A 25 8.64 -6.77 -0.12
N LEU A 26 8.22 -7.08 -1.32
CA LEU A 26 6.87 -6.78 -1.76
C LEU A 26 6.31 -7.98 -2.49
N ASP A 27 5.03 -8.18 -2.31
CA ASP A 27 4.29 -9.18 -3.04
C ASP A 27 4.35 -8.86 -4.52
N TYR A 28 4.29 -9.89 -5.34
CA TYR A 28 4.35 -9.77 -6.79
C TYR A 28 3.28 -8.81 -7.33
N ASP A 29 2.10 -8.81 -6.74
CA ASP A 29 1.01 -7.94 -7.22
C ASP A 29 1.38 -6.46 -7.17
N TYR A 30 2.13 -6.07 -6.15
CA TYR A 30 2.58 -4.67 -6.03
C TYR A 30 3.72 -4.39 -7.00
N ILE A 31 4.58 -5.37 -7.20
CA ILE A 31 5.71 -5.23 -8.10
C ILE A 31 5.24 -5.16 -9.54
N ALA A 32 4.20 -5.92 -9.87
CA ALA A 32 3.68 -5.93 -11.24
C ALA A 32 3.19 -4.55 -11.68
N ALA A 33 2.68 -3.76 -10.74
CA ALA A 33 2.24 -2.41 -11.06
C ALA A 33 3.38 -1.51 -11.51
N MET A 34 4.61 -1.88 -11.15
CA MET A 34 5.79 -1.12 -11.55
C MET A 34 6.09 -1.11 -13.02
N LYS A 35 5.67 -2.14 -13.71
CA LYS A 35 5.97 -2.19 -15.13
C LYS A 35 5.35 -1.01 -15.85
N ASP A 36 4.17 -0.59 -15.39
CA ASP A 36 3.55 0.60 -15.94
C ASP A 36 4.31 1.85 -15.58
N ILE A 37 4.77 1.94 -14.34
CA ILE A 37 5.53 3.11 -13.90
C ILE A 37 6.81 3.23 -14.73
N GLY A 38 7.50 2.12 -14.93
CA GLY A 38 8.73 2.13 -15.70
C GLY A 38 8.54 2.60 -17.13
N LYS A 39 7.41 2.24 -17.72
CA LYS A 39 7.13 2.64 -19.11
C LYS A 39 6.73 4.10 -19.21
N ARG A 40 6.05 4.64 -18.22
CA ARG A 40 5.53 6.01 -18.26
C ARG A 40 6.40 7.00 -17.53
N GLY A 41 7.38 6.51 -16.80
CA GLY A 41 8.42 7.34 -16.20
C GLY A 41 7.91 8.40 -15.26
N LYS A 42 8.45 9.62 -15.46
CA LYS A 42 8.18 10.74 -14.56
C LYS A 42 6.71 11.15 -14.49
N ILE A 43 5.99 10.98 -15.59
CA ILE A 43 4.57 11.35 -15.61
C ILE A 43 3.80 10.49 -14.61
N LYS A 44 4.08 9.19 -14.61
CA LYS A 44 3.39 8.29 -13.70
C LYS A 44 3.77 8.57 -12.25
N GLN A 45 5.03 8.87 -12.00
CA GLN A 45 5.47 9.24 -10.65
C GLN A 45 4.74 10.47 -10.15
N GLN A 46 4.59 11.47 -11.00
CA GLN A 46 3.90 12.69 -10.60
C GLN A 46 2.43 12.42 -10.29
N GLU A 47 1.80 11.53 -11.07
CA GLU A 47 0.42 11.15 -10.80
C GLU A 47 0.29 10.49 -9.43
N ILE A 48 1.26 9.64 -9.07
CA ILE A 48 1.25 8.97 -7.77
C ILE A 48 1.41 10.00 -6.65
N LEU A 49 2.35 10.93 -6.80
CA LEU A 49 2.57 11.97 -5.81
C LEU A 49 1.34 12.83 -5.61
N ASP A 50 0.73 13.25 -6.72
CA ASP A 50 -0.47 14.09 -6.66
C ASP A 50 -1.61 13.35 -5.97
N SER A 51 -1.74 12.07 -6.24
CA SER A 51 -2.78 11.26 -5.63
C SER A 51 -2.57 11.14 -4.12
N LEU A 52 -1.34 10.88 -3.71
CA LEU A 52 -1.03 10.75 -2.28
C LEU A 52 -1.25 12.07 -1.54
N GLU A 53 -0.88 13.18 -2.16
CA GLU A 53 -1.10 14.50 -1.55
C GLU A 53 -2.59 14.80 -1.43
N ARG A 54 -3.34 14.48 -2.49
CA ARG A 54 -4.77 14.73 -2.50
C ARG A 54 -5.49 13.93 -1.42
N LYS A 55 -5.01 12.73 -1.13
CA LYS A 55 -5.59 11.89 -0.09
C LYS A 55 -5.13 12.30 1.31
N GLY A 56 -4.14 13.15 1.41
CA GLY A 56 -3.60 13.57 2.69
C GLY A 56 -2.63 12.59 3.31
N TYR A 57 -2.09 11.66 2.53
CA TYR A 57 -1.17 10.63 3.03
C TYR A 57 0.29 11.05 2.91
N ALA A 58 0.56 12.08 2.14
CA ALA A 58 1.92 12.55 1.92
C ALA A 58 1.91 14.02 1.54
N GLN A 59 3.05 14.67 1.70
CA GLN A 59 3.21 16.05 1.25
C GLN A 59 4.66 16.27 0.85
N GLU A 60 4.87 17.21 -0.05
CA GLU A 60 6.20 17.60 -0.45
C GLU A 60 6.70 18.69 0.49
N ASP A 61 7.96 18.58 0.93
CA ASP A 61 8.55 19.67 1.69
C ASP A 61 9.06 20.72 0.70
N PHE A 62 9.60 21.83 1.22
CA PHE A 62 10.02 22.90 0.31
C PHE A 62 11.30 22.57 -0.46
N LEU A 63 11.92 21.43 -0.17
CA LEU A 63 13.06 20.95 -0.94
C LEU A 63 12.63 19.97 -2.03
N GLY A 64 11.32 19.68 -2.11
CA GLY A 64 10.81 18.75 -3.10
C GLY A 64 10.85 17.30 -2.68
N ASN A 65 11.18 17.02 -1.43
CA ASN A 65 11.18 15.65 -0.92
C ASN A 65 9.78 15.25 -0.47
N LEU A 66 9.42 14.00 -0.70
CA LEU A 66 8.13 13.50 -0.30
C LEU A 66 8.18 13.04 1.15
N GLU A 67 7.28 13.56 1.96
CA GLU A 67 7.11 13.10 3.33
C GLU A 67 5.80 12.35 3.43
N VAL A 68 5.88 11.05 3.71
CA VAL A 68 4.71 10.21 3.87
C VAL A 68 4.31 10.23 5.33
N GLU A 69 3.00 10.27 5.59
CA GLU A 69 2.51 10.25 6.95
C GLU A 69 3.07 9.05 7.72
N PRO A 70 3.67 9.26 8.90
CA PRO A 70 4.28 8.16 9.66
C PRO A 70 3.33 7.00 9.94
N ALA A 71 2.06 7.27 10.19
CA ALA A 71 1.09 6.21 10.44
C ALA A 71 0.91 5.32 9.21
N CYS A 72 0.99 5.91 8.02
CA CYS A 72 0.89 5.15 6.79
C CYS A 72 2.09 4.22 6.62
N ILE A 73 3.29 4.75 6.87
CA ILE A 73 4.50 3.94 6.78
C ILE A 73 4.45 2.79 7.78
N GLU A 74 4.02 3.08 9.00
CA GLU A 74 3.95 2.07 10.05
C GLU A 74 3.00 0.93 9.69
N ILE A 75 1.83 1.27 9.15
CA ILE A 75 0.87 0.25 8.74
C ILE A 75 1.41 -0.58 7.59
N LEU A 76 2.16 0.03 6.69
CA LEU A 76 2.68 -0.67 5.53
C LEU A 76 3.96 -1.48 5.81
N GLN A 77 4.60 -1.29 6.96
CA GLN A 77 5.81 -2.03 7.27
C GLN A 77 5.70 -3.54 7.08
N PRO A 78 4.63 -4.20 7.53
CA PRO A 78 4.54 -5.65 7.33
C PRO A 78 4.56 -6.06 5.85
N LEU A 79 4.13 -5.19 4.94
CA LEU A 79 4.19 -5.49 3.52
C LEU A 79 5.63 -5.48 3.02
N TYR A 80 6.46 -4.61 3.58
CA TYR A 80 7.83 -4.42 3.10
C TYR A 80 8.85 -5.25 3.85
N GLN A 81 8.55 -5.60 5.10
CA GLN A 81 9.49 -6.30 5.96
C GLN A 81 8.87 -7.52 6.61
N GLY A 82 7.71 -7.93 6.11
CA GLY A 82 6.96 -8.99 6.73
C GLY A 82 7.65 -10.35 6.69
N MET A 83 7.37 -11.16 7.67
CA MET A 83 7.95 -12.48 7.77
C MET A 83 7.18 -13.51 6.96
N TYR A 84 5.89 -13.32 6.83
CA TYR A 84 5.10 -14.19 5.98
C TYR A 84 3.76 -13.52 5.66
N GLU A 85 3.10 -14.09 4.68
CA GLU A 85 1.85 -13.59 4.17
C GLU A 85 0.85 -14.72 4.11
N SER A 86 -0.42 -14.42 4.41
CA SER A 86 -1.51 -15.36 4.19
C SER A 86 -2.59 -14.68 3.37
N GLU A 87 -3.43 -15.47 2.72
CA GLU A 87 -4.46 -14.94 1.84
C GLU A 87 -5.80 -15.57 2.16
N LEU A 88 -6.85 -14.80 1.94
CA LEU A 88 -8.21 -15.27 2.10
C LEU A 88 -9.03 -14.74 0.92
N ILE A 89 -9.72 -15.63 0.24
CA ILE A 89 -10.59 -15.23 -0.85
C ILE A 89 -12.02 -15.57 -0.46
N LEU A 90 -12.86 -14.56 -0.33
CA LEU A 90 -14.26 -14.73 -0.02
C LEU A 90 -15.06 -14.60 -1.30
N ARG A 91 -15.93 -15.59 -1.54
CA ARG A 91 -16.80 -15.58 -2.72
C ARG A 91 -18.22 -15.39 -2.27
N GLU A 92 -18.91 -14.46 -2.90
CA GLU A 92 -20.29 -14.20 -2.60
C GLU A 92 -21.16 -14.99 -3.57
N GLU A 93 -22.43 -15.17 -3.21
CA GLU A 93 -23.37 -15.89 -4.05
C GLU A 93 -23.54 -15.23 -5.41
N ALA A 94 -23.34 -13.92 -5.47
CA ALA A 94 -23.46 -13.21 -6.74
C ALA A 94 -22.29 -13.44 -7.68
N GLY A 95 -21.30 -14.25 -7.27
CA GLY A 95 -20.17 -14.55 -8.12
C GLY A 95 -18.97 -13.63 -7.94
N GLU A 96 -19.13 -12.60 -7.15
CA GLU A 96 -18.01 -11.70 -6.88
C GLU A 96 -17.14 -12.29 -5.78
N SER A 97 -15.83 -12.02 -5.86
CA SER A 97 -14.94 -12.45 -4.81
C SER A 97 -14.15 -11.26 -4.30
N VAL A 98 -13.84 -11.31 -3.02
CA VAL A 98 -13.00 -10.31 -2.39
C VAL A 98 -11.75 -11.00 -1.93
N HIS A 99 -10.61 -10.45 -2.29
CA HIS A 99 -9.32 -11.03 -1.97
C HIS A 99 -8.67 -10.23 -0.87
N TYR A 100 -8.36 -10.90 0.24
CA TYR A 100 -7.67 -10.29 1.36
C TYR A 100 -6.28 -10.87 1.49
N LYS A 101 -5.29 -10.00 1.71
CA LYS A 101 -3.94 -10.42 2.02
C LYS A 101 -3.63 -9.97 3.43
N PHE A 102 -2.98 -10.83 4.18
CA PHE A 102 -2.58 -10.52 5.56
C PHE A 102 -1.07 -10.63 5.63
N HIS A 103 -0.43 -9.52 5.96
CA HIS A 103 1.02 -9.46 6.06
C HIS A 103 1.42 -9.45 7.53
N HIS A 104 2.26 -10.38 7.91
CA HIS A 104 2.61 -10.63 9.30
C HIS A 104 4.04 -10.20 9.61
N MET A 105 4.21 -9.45 10.68
CA MET A 105 5.52 -9.03 11.15
C MET A 105 5.49 -9.04 12.67
N GLU A 106 6.20 -10.00 13.27
CA GLU A 106 6.23 -10.17 14.71
C GLU A 106 4.83 -10.22 15.30
N ASN A 107 4.42 -9.21 16.06
CA ASN A 107 3.09 -9.18 16.67
C ASN A 107 2.16 -8.20 15.96
N ARG A 108 2.47 -7.86 14.72
CA ARG A 108 1.66 -6.93 13.95
C ARG A 108 1.15 -7.59 12.68
N ILE A 109 -0.08 -7.29 12.33
CA ILE A 109 -0.69 -7.81 11.10
C ILE A 109 -1.33 -6.65 10.38
N THR A 110 -1.07 -6.55 9.10
CA THR A 110 -1.73 -5.56 8.25
C THR A 110 -2.56 -6.32 7.23
N SER A 111 -3.84 -6.00 7.13
CA SER A 111 -4.69 -6.60 6.12
C SER A 111 -4.83 -5.67 4.93
N VAL A 112 -4.89 -6.26 3.75
CA VAL A 112 -5.07 -5.52 2.51
C VAL A 112 -6.27 -6.13 1.80
N GLU A 113 -7.32 -5.36 1.67
CA GLU A 113 -8.52 -5.79 0.95
C GLU A 113 -8.37 -5.30 -0.48
N CYS A 114 -8.24 -6.24 -1.41
CA CYS A 114 -7.87 -5.92 -2.79
C CYS A 114 -9.09 -5.71 -3.69
N HIS A 115 -9.23 -4.51 -4.21
CA HIS A 115 -10.30 -4.14 -5.13
C HIS A 115 -9.70 -3.44 -6.35
N ALA A 116 -9.42 -4.19 -7.40
CA ALA A 116 -8.92 -3.59 -8.64
C ALA A 116 -7.78 -2.60 -8.40
N GLN A 117 -8.05 -1.30 -8.52
CA GLN A 117 -7.04 -0.26 -8.35
C GLN A 117 -7.06 0.36 -6.96
N GLU A 118 -7.93 -0.12 -6.09
CA GLU A 118 -8.12 0.49 -4.79
C GLU A 118 -7.99 -0.56 -3.72
N TYR A 119 -6.89 -0.53 -2.99
CA TYR A 119 -6.62 -1.49 -1.94
C TYR A 119 -6.85 -0.81 -0.59
N ARG A 120 -7.60 -1.45 0.28
CA ARG A 120 -7.86 -0.92 1.62
C ARG A 120 -6.90 -1.57 2.60
N VAL A 121 -6.05 -0.77 3.18
CA VAL A 121 -4.98 -1.23 4.05
C VAL A 121 -5.31 -0.87 5.48
N ARG A 122 -5.35 -1.87 6.36
CA ARG A 122 -5.72 -1.68 7.76
C ARG A 122 -4.78 -2.44 8.67
N ALA A 123 -4.54 -1.86 9.85
CA ALA A 123 -3.84 -2.58 10.90
C ALA A 123 -4.82 -3.49 11.61
N GLN A 124 -4.38 -4.70 11.92
CA GLN A 124 -5.18 -5.66 12.66
C GLN A 124 -4.56 -5.83 14.05
N ASP A 125 -5.36 -5.70 15.07
CA ASP A 125 -4.88 -5.85 16.45
C ASP A 125 -5.16 -7.23 17.01
#